data_6210b26dcd7dd6f62cc9083b2014892c
#
_entry.id   6210b26dcd7dd6f62cc9083b2014892c
#
_cell.length_a   1.000
_cell.length_b   1.000
_cell.length_c   1.000
_cell.angle_alpha   90.00
_cell.angle_beta   90.00
_cell.angle_gamma   90.00
#
_symmetry.space_group_name_H-M   'P 1'
#
loop_
_entity.id
_entity.type
_entity.pdbx_description
1 polymer ?
#
loop_
_entity_poly.entity_id
_entity_poly.type
_entity_poly.pdbx_seq_one_letter_code
_entity_poly.pdbx_strand_id
1 'polypeptide(L)' 'NQNMVIIDYGREHDERSAILIENGVYKGFGFYNLNYQINNMDILKSVITPMQHNRDTQHIIQSYLRQNKRLKILKF' A
#
# COMPACT_ATOMS: atom_id res chain seq x y z
N ASN A 1 -7.37 13.19 9.33
CA ASN A 1 -7.30 11.76 9.05
C ASN A 1 -6.88 11.56 7.61
N GLN A 2 -5.96 10.64 7.38
CA GLN A 2 -5.38 10.44 6.08
C GLN A 2 -5.82 9.11 5.51
N ASN A 3 -6.29 9.16 4.27
CA ASN A 3 -6.61 7.98 3.48
C ASN A 3 -5.68 7.99 2.28
N MET A 4 -4.90 6.92 2.13
CA MET A 4 -3.93 6.87 1.04
C MET A 4 -3.58 5.43 0.70
N VAL A 5 -3.08 5.26 -0.52
CA VAL A 5 -2.41 4.03 -0.93
C VAL A 5 -0.99 4.43 -1.33
N ILE A 6 -0.02 3.73 -0.78
CA ILE A 6 1.39 3.96 -1.07
C ILE A 6 1.84 2.90 -2.06
N ILE A 7 2.31 3.34 -3.21
CA ILE A 7 2.77 2.45 -4.28
C ILE A 7 4.29 2.45 -4.28
N ASP A 8 4.88 1.25 -4.36
CA ASP A 8 6.32 1.10 -4.40
C ASP A 8 6.67 -0.11 -5.27
N TYR A 9 7.94 -0.40 -5.39
CA TYR A 9 8.40 -1.57 -6.12
C TYR A 9 7.87 -2.84 -5.47
N GLY A 10 7.58 -3.82 -6.32
CA GLY A 10 7.21 -5.15 -5.86
C GLY A 10 8.42 -6.07 -5.77
N ARG A 11 8.13 -7.39 -5.78
CA ARG A 11 9.16 -8.41 -5.67
C ARG A 11 9.90 -8.64 -6.99
N GLU A 12 9.23 -8.28 -8.10
CA GLU A 12 9.76 -8.49 -9.43
C GLU A 12 9.67 -7.21 -10.24
N HIS A 13 10.34 -7.18 -11.39
CA HIS A 13 10.48 -6.00 -12.23
C HIS A 13 9.14 -5.38 -12.64
N ASP A 14 8.19 -6.21 -13.02
CA ASP A 14 6.89 -5.75 -13.53
C ASP A 14 5.81 -5.77 -12.45
N GLU A 15 6.20 -5.85 -11.20
CA GLU A 15 5.29 -5.91 -10.08
C GLU A 15 5.41 -4.65 -9.23
N ARG A 16 4.27 -4.25 -8.64
CA ARG A 16 4.24 -3.14 -7.68
C ARG A 16 3.59 -3.59 -6.39
N SER A 17 4.00 -2.99 -5.30
CA SER A 17 3.37 -3.16 -4.00
C SER A 17 2.43 -2.00 -3.72
N ALA A 18 1.38 -2.27 -2.96
CA ALA A 18 0.41 -1.26 -2.54
C ALA A 18 0.14 -1.43 -1.06
N ILE A 19 0.26 -0.34 -0.31
CA ILE A 19 -0.02 -0.31 1.12
C ILE A 19 -1.21 0.61 1.34
N LEU A 20 -2.27 0.09 1.97
CA LEU A 20 -3.49 0.86 2.23
C LEU A 20 -3.46 1.43 3.63
N ILE A 21 -3.68 2.74 3.71
CA ILE A 21 -3.83 3.45 4.97
C ILE A 21 -5.17 4.18 4.94
N GLU A 22 -6.01 3.92 5.94
CA GLU A 22 -7.30 4.59 6.09
C GLU A 22 -7.40 5.20 7.48
N ASN A 23 -7.77 6.47 7.53
CA ASN A 23 -7.85 7.23 8.79
C ASN A 23 -6.53 7.20 9.57
N GLY A 24 -5.42 7.20 8.84
CA GLY A 24 -4.10 7.15 9.46
C GLY A 24 -3.69 5.78 9.97
N VAL A 25 -4.48 4.76 9.71
CA VAL A 25 -4.25 3.39 10.21
C VAL A 25 -3.92 2.47 9.05
N TYR A 26 -2.88 1.66 9.24
CA TYR A 26 -2.49 0.65 8.26
C TYR A 26 -3.55 -0.45 8.20
N LYS A 27 -4.06 -0.72 7.01
CA LYS A 27 -5.15 -1.67 6.79
C LYS A 27 -4.73 -2.93 6.06
N GLY A 28 -3.66 -2.88 5.28
CA GLY A 28 -3.23 -4.05 4.55
C GLY A 28 -2.28 -3.71 3.42
N PHE A 29 -1.80 -4.74 2.74
CA PHE A 29 -0.97 -4.54 1.57
C PHE A 29 -1.18 -5.66 0.57
N GLY A 30 -0.70 -5.44 -0.65
CA GLY A 30 -0.76 -6.44 -1.70
C GLY A 30 0.22 -6.13 -2.80
N PHE A 31 0.27 -7.04 -3.78
CA PHE A 31 1.09 -6.87 -4.97
C PHE A 31 0.20 -6.95 -6.19
N TYR A 32 0.58 -6.25 -7.25
CA TYR A 32 -0.11 -6.35 -8.52
C TYR A 32 0.89 -6.21 -9.67
N ASN A 33 0.53 -6.84 -10.79
CA ASN A 33 1.35 -6.74 -12.00
C ASN A 33 1.04 -5.44 -12.72
N LEU A 34 2.06 -4.82 -13.33
CA LEU A 34 1.89 -3.57 -14.06
C LEU A 34 0.93 -3.67 -15.23
N ASN A 35 0.71 -4.88 -15.74
CA ASN A 35 -0.24 -5.10 -16.83
C ASN A 35 -1.70 -5.17 -16.36
N TYR A 36 -1.91 -5.22 -15.04
CA TYR A 36 -3.25 -5.20 -14.46
C TYR A 36 -3.78 -3.78 -14.51
N GLN A 37 -4.98 -3.62 -15.07
CA GLN A 37 -5.55 -2.27 -15.19
C GLN A 37 -6.16 -1.83 -13.87
N ILE A 38 -5.55 -0.83 -13.26
CA ILE A 38 -6.05 -0.22 -12.03
C ILE A 38 -6.70 1.10 -12.43
N ASN A 39 -8.03 1.08 -12.62
CA ASN A 39 -8.76 2.24 -13.12
C ASN A 39 -9.38 3.08 -12.02
N ASN A 40 -9.54 2.52 -10.83
CA ASN A 40 -10.13 3.26 -9.72
C ASN A 40 -9.67 2.65 -8.40
N MET A 41 -10.03 3.34 -7.31
CA MET A 41 -9.60 2.94 -5.98
C MET A 41 -10.17 1.59 -5.55
N ASP A 42 -11.39 1.26 -5.98
CA ASP A 42 -12.00 -0.01 -5.61
C ASP A 42 -11.24 -1.19 -6.19
N ILE A 43 -10.79 -1.06 -7.45
CA ILE A 43 -9.98 -2.10 -8.08
C ILE A 43 -8.64 -2.22 -7.36
N LEU A 44 -8.03 -1.09 -7.03
CA LEU A 44 -6.76 -1.11 -6.30
C LEU A 44 -6.92 -1.78 -4.94
N LYS A 45 -7.98 -1.46 -4.21
CA LYS A 45 -8.23 -2.10 -2.91
C LYS A 45 -8.46 -3.60 -3.02
N SER A 46 -8.98 -4.06 -4.16
CA SER A 46 -9.26 -5.49 -4.34
C SER A 46 -8.01 -6.35 -4.35
N VAL A 47 -6.84 -5.78 -4.66
CA VAL A 47 -5.57 -6.53 -4.65
C VAL A 47 -4.90 -6.50 -3.30
N ILE A 48 -5.44 -5.75 -2.34
CA ILE A 48 -4.85 -5.59 -1.03
C ILE A 48 -5.44 -6.61 -0.06
N THR A 49 -4.57 -7.37 0.58
CA THR A 49 -4.98 -8.32 1.61
C THR A 49 -5.13 -7.58 2.93
N PRO A 50 -6.33 -7.59 3.53
CA PRO A 50 -6.51 -6.96 4.83
C PRO A 50 -5.60 -7.60 5.89
N MET A 51 -5.04 -6.77 6.75
CA MET A 51 -4.16 -7.22 7.81
C MET A 51 -4.62 -6.64 9.13
N GLN A 52 -4.37 -7.40 10.19
CA GLN A 52 -4.75 -6.96 11.52
C GLN A 52 -3.89 -5.78 11.94
N HIS A 53 -4.56 -4.74 12.42
CA HIS A 53 -3.88 -3.59 12.99
C HIS A 53 -3.34 -3.94 14.37
N ASN A 54 -2.04 -3.72 14.59
CA ASN A 54 -1.44 -3.88 15.91
C ASN A 54 -0.19 -2.99 15.99
N ARG A 55 0.36 -2.90 17.21
CA ARG A 55 1.52 -2.03 17.45
C ARG A 55 2.71 -2.41 16.56
N ASP A 56 3.00 -3.69 16.45
CA ASP A 56 4.16 -4.16 15.70
C ASP A 56 4.01 -3.84 14.21
N THR A 57 2.81 -4.06 13.65
CA THR A 57 2.53 -3.76 12.26
C THR A 57 2.70 -2.26 11.98
N GLN A 58 2.16 -1.41 12.84
CA GLN A 58 2.29 0.03 12.70
C GLN A 58 3.74 0.47 12.79
N HIS A 59 4.50 -0.11 13.70
CA HIS A 59 5.91 0.25 13.86
C HIS A 59 6.70 -0.12 12.60
N ILE A 60 6.46 -1.29 12.05
CA ILE A 60 7.15 -1.74 10.83
C ILE A 60 6.83 -0.81 9.68
N ILE A 61 5.56 -0.44 9.51
CA ILE A 61 5.15 0.45 8.43
C ILE A 61 5.76 1.84 8.59
N GLN A 62 5.78 2.37 9.81
CA GLN A 62 6.38 3.68 10.06
C GLN A 62 7.87 3.68 9.76
N SER A 63 8.57 2.61 10.13
CA SER A 63 9.99 2.46 9.82
C SER A 63 10.21 2.40 8.32
N TYR A 64 9.40 1.64 7.61
CA TYR A 64 9.46 1.56 6.15
C TYR A 64 9.27 2.92 5.51
N LEU A 65 8.26 3.67 5.94
CA LEU A 65 7.95 4.97 5.36
C LEU A 65 9.05 6.00 5.58
N ARG A 66 9.83 5.87 6.65
CA ARG A 66 10.95 6.76 6.91
C ARG A 66 12.17 6.43 6.06
N GLN A 67 12.39 5.16 5.75
CA GLN A 67 13.63 4.70 5.16
C GLN A 67 13.57 4.57 3.65
N ASN A 68 12.42 4.28 3.08
CA ASN A 68 12.30 3.96 1.67
C ASN A 68 11.68 5.08 0.88
N LYS A 69 12.21 5.29 -0.33
CA LYS A 69 11.56 6.15 -1.30
C LYS A 69 10.35 5.43 -1.86
N ARG A 70 9.25 6.14 -1.86
CA ARG A 70 8.00 5.64 -2.43
C ARG A 70 7.90 6.08 -3.87
N LEU A 71 7.35 5.24 -4.72
CA LEU A 71 7.12 5.60 -6.11
C LEU A 71 5.97 6.59 -6.25
N LYS A 72 4.89 6.37 -5.49
CA LYS A 72 3.69 7.17 -5.63
C LYS A 72 2.82 7.07 -4.39
N ILE A 73 2.14 8.16 -4.06
CA ILE A 73 1.14 8.18 -3.00
C ILE A 73 -0.16 8.64 -3.63
N LEU A 74 -1.20 7.82 -3.50
CA LEU A 74 -2.55 8.13 -3.99
C LEU A 74 -3.42 8.44 -2.78
N LYS A 75 -3.86 9.69 -2.67
CA LYS A 75 -4.74 10.10 -1.58
C LYS A 75 -6.19 10.03 -2.02
N PHE A 76 -7.07 9.68 -1.08
CA PHE A 76 -8.50 9.60 -1.38
C PHE A 76 -9.38 9.96 -0.20
#